data_a749b8f91a19f57cb2b848cd71843893
#
_entry.id   a749b8f91a19f57cb2b848cd71843893
#
_cell.length_a   1.000
_cell.length_b   1.000
_cell.length_c   1.000
_cell.angle_alpha   90.00
_cell.angle_beta   90.00
_cell.angle_gamma   90.00
#
_symmetry.space_group_name_H-M   'P 1'
#
loop_
_entity.id
_entity.type
_entity.pdbx_description
1 polymer ?
#
loop_
_entity_poly.entity_id
_entity_poly.type
_entity_poly.pdbx_seq_one_letter_code
_entity_poly.pdbx_strand_id
1 'polypeptide(L)'
;MIETKFKDTELGKIPEDWESGKFQDFLATFSSGATPYRGIPDNFKGDVRWISSGELNYNIINETLEHISHEAVVRTNLKIHQPGTFLMAITGLEAAGTRGRCAIVGKPSTTNQSCLALNSTDKMGTEYLYWFYNFYSETLAFKYAQGTKQQSFTADIVRKLPIYCPKEKSEQTRIATALSSIDSLISELDKLIDKKRAIKQGTMQQLLTGKKRLKGFSEPWVEKKLGEIGKFVSGNCIPLQYQGESQGELPFYKVSDFNNNTDDCYLHEANNYISHNSSNILHCNVIPQNSIVFAKIGAAIFIERKRLTSVKCCIDNNMMSFQITNCNNSYILYVFKTIMLGDLVNATALPALKTKDLKEISIYIPFSIAEQSAIASVLTSMDNEISALEAKKAKYEQIKQGMMQQLLTGKIRLVETAVKTNTTSANVHFRRSVLAAEIAERLYEEPTFGHVKMEKMLFLTERLCHIDIGSHYHRDAAGPYDTRALRSIDSQLKYQKWFEVLRTEKGNRYVPLQNCGKHKTYFDKYYSAVLPTFDKIIETFKTQNTERCEIVATLYSAWEDLLHSNKSFTDADIVSEVLNNWHESKKRISQDRWLSAIQWMRENGFAPKV
;
A
#
# COMPACT_ATOMS: atom_id res chain seq x y z
N MET A 1 -31.62 1.44 -3.52
CA MET A 1 -30.85 0.17 -3.52
C MET A 1 -31.78 -0.91 -4.05
N ILE A 2 -31.38 -1.65 -5.06
CA ILE A 2 -32.15 -2.81 -5.55
C ILE A 2 -31.99 -3.87 -4.46
N GLU A 3 -33.11 -4.33 -3.90
CA GLU A 3 -33.11 -5.40 -2.89
C GLU A 3 -32.67 -6.70 -3.59
N THR A 4 -31.44 -7.13 -3.31
CA THR A 4 -30.86 -8.34 -3.92
C THR A 4 -31.47 -9.57 -3.23
N LYS A 5 -32.23 -10.36 -3.97
CA LYS A 5 -32.69 -11.68 -3.51
C LYS A 5 -31.55 -12.68 -3.61
N PHE A 6 -31.49 -13.62 -2.69
CA PHE A 6 -30.44 -14.63 -2.58
C PHE A 6 -31.00 -16.04 -2.68
N LYS A 7 -30.23 -16.93 -3.31
CA LYS A 7 -30.45 -18.39 -3.32
C LYS A 7 -29.30 -19.12 -2.62
N ASP A 8 -29.59 -20.30 -2.07
CA ASP A 8 -28.62 -21.14 -1.39
C ASP A 8 -27.79 -21.95 -2.41
N THR A 9 -26.49 -22.11 -2.11
CA THR A 9 -25.57 -22.98 -2.84
C THR A 9 -24.69 -23.76 -1.87
N GLU A 10 -23.90 -24.71 -2.35
CA GLU A 10 -22.94 -25.49 -1.54
C GLU A 10 -21.86 -24.63 -0.87
N LEU A 11 -21.59 -23.42 -1.37
CA LEU A 11 -20.61 -22.47 -0.87
C LEU A 11 -21.22 -21.26 -0.13
N GLY A 12 -22.55 -21.30 0.12
CA GLY A 12 -23.28 -20.25 0.81
C GLY A 12 -24.29 -19.55 -0.10
N LYS A 13 -24.81 -18.41 0.38
CA LYS A 13 -25.85 -17.63 -0.32
C LYS A 13 -25.24 -16.73 -1.37
N ILE A 14 -25.85 -16.72 -2.57
CA ILE A 14 -25.47 -15.87 -3.69
C ILE A 14 -26.73 -15.18 -4.26
N PRO A 15 -26.60 -14.06 -5.01
CA PRO A 15 -27.71 -13.44 -5.71
C PRO A 15 -28.43 -14.43 -6.62
N GLU A 16 -29.77 -14.32 -6.71
CA GLU A 16 -30.61 -15.23 -7.53
C GLU A 16 -30.22 -15.21 -9.02
N ASP A 17 -29.81 -14.05 -9.53
CA ASP A 17 -29.40 -13.84 -10.94
C ASP A 17 -27.98 -14.33 -11.26
N TRP A 18 -27.19 -14.75 -10.27
CA TRP A 18 -25.89 -15.34 -10.51
C TRP A 18 -26.03 -16.81 -10.96
N GLU A 19 -25.13 -17.24 -11.83
CA GLU A 19 -25.06 -18.64 -12.25
C GLU A 19 -24.24 -19.46 -11.24
N SER A 20 -24.70 -20.69 -10.98
CA SER A 20 -23.99 -21.66 -10.13
C SER A 20 -23.98 -23.02 -10.79
N GLY A 21 -22.92 -23.79 -10.57
CA GLY A 21 -22.75 -25.13 -11.14
C GLY A 21 -21.43 -25.74 -10.69
N LYS A 22 -20.82 -26.53 -11.53
CA LYS A 22 -19.52 -27.16 -11.32
C LYS A 22 -18.46 -26.54 -12.20
N PHE A 23 -17.19 -26.69 -11.85
CA PHE A 23 -16.06 -26.18 -12.65
C PHE A 23 -16.16 -26.58 -14.12
N GLN A 24 -16.56 -27.83 -14.42
CA GLN A 24 -16.72 -28.31 -15.80
C GLN A 24 -17.78 -27.56 -16.61
N ASP A 25 -18.73 -26.88 -15.96
CA ASP A 25 -19.81 -26.14 -16.64
C ASP A 25 -19.35 -24.73 -17.05
N PHE A 26 -18.22 -24.25 -16.49
CA PHE A 26 -17.67 -22.91 -16.68
C PHE A 26 -16.25 -22.90 -17.28
N LEU A 27 -15.55 -24.04 -17.27
CA LEU A 27 -14.15 -24.13 -17.69
C LEU A 27 -14.01 -25.18 -18.80
N ALA A 28 -13.18 -24.86 -19.81
CA ALA A 28 -13.07 -25.65 -21.03
C ALA A 28 -12.06 -26.78 -20.95
N THR A 29 -10.92 -26.56 -20.27
CA THR A 29 -9.81 -27.52 -20.25
C THR A 29 -9.34 -27.80 -18.83
N PHE A 30 -8.90 -29.05 -18.61
CA PHE A 30 -8.33 -29.55 -17.36
C PHE A 30 -7.09 -30.35 -17.72
N SER A 31 -5.92 -29.72 -17.70
CA SER A 31 -4.67 -30.34 -18.16
C SER A 31 -3.60 -30.27 -17.08
N SER A 32 -3.18 -31.41 -16.56
CA SER A 32 -1.99 -31.50 -15.72
C SER A 32 -0.72 -31.58 -16.57
N GLY A 33 0.38 -31.09 -16.02
CA GLY A 33 1.70 -31.21 -16.65
C GLY A 33 2.40 -32.52 -16.30
N ALA A 34 3.69 -32.56 -16.57
CA ALA A 34 4.59 -33.66 -16.21
C ALA A 34 5.99 -33.13 -15.87
N THR A 35 6.77 -33.98 -15.17
CA THR A 35 8.18 -33.69 -14.92
C THR A 35 9.03 -34.53 -15.90
N PRO A 36 9.82 -33.87 -16.78
CA PRO A 36 10.79 -34.60 -17.60
C PRO A 36 11.75 -35.41 -16.73
N TYR A 37 12.21 -36.54 -17.22
CA TYR A 37 13.10 -37.41 -16.45
C TYR A 37 14.41 -36.67 -16.10
N ARG A 38 14.68 -36.48 -14.80
CA ARG A 38 15.81 -35.69 -14.29
C ARG A 38 17.17 -36.38 -14.51
N GLY A 39 17.20 -37.71 -14.78
CA GLY A 39 18.42 -38.44 -15.14
C GLY A 39 19.00 -38.07 -16.51
N ILE A 40 18.28 -37.27 -17.31
CA ILE A 40 18.77 -36.70 -18.57
C ILE A 40 18.95 -35.19 -18.34
N PRO A 41 20.18 -34.70 -18.08
CA PRO A 41 20.44 -33.28 -17.77
C PRO A 41 20.00 -32.31 -18.89
N ASP A 42 20.03 -32.77 -20.16
CA ASP A 42 19.67 -31.95 -21.32
C ASP A 42 18.16 -31.62 -21.37
N ASN A 43 17.33 -32.37 -20.65
CA ASN A 43 15.92 -32.03 -20.50
C ASN A 43 15.72 -30.65 -19.83
N PHE A 44 16.66 -30.22 -18.98
CA PHE A 44 16.59 -28.98 -18.20
C PHE A 44 17.58 -27.90 -18.71
N LYS A 45 18.05 -28.06 -19.96
CA LYS A 45 18.90 -27.09 -20.65
C LYS A 45 18.17 -26.53 -21.87
N GLY A 46 17.19 -25.67 -21.64
CA GLY A 46 16.38 -25.09 -22.72
C GLY A 46 15.86 -23.71 -22.34
N ASP A 47 14.97 -23.21 -23.13
CA ASP A 47 14.33 -21.89 -22.99
C ASP A 47 12.81 -21.97 -22.74
N VAL A 48 12.22 -23.18 -22.74
CA VAL A 48 10.80 -23.35 -22.46
C VAL A 48 10.57 -23.30 -20.96
N ARG A 49 9.79 -22.32 -20.51
CA ARG A 49 9.41 -22.12 -19.09
C ARG A 49 8.66 -23.35 -18.58
N TRP A 50 9.08 -23.84 -17.40
CA TRP A 50 8.47 -25.00 -16.76
C TRP A 50 8.09 -24.64 -15.32
N ILE A 51 6.79 -24.46 -15.09
CA ILE A 51 6.23 -24.02 -13.80
C ILE A 51 6.07 -25.23 -12.88
N SER A 52 6.63 -25.15 -11.70
CA SER A 52 6.38 -26.07 -10.59
C SER A 52 5.28 -25.56 -9.67
N SER A 53 4.62 -26.45 -8.92
CA SER A 53 3.57 -26.05 -7.97
C SER A 53 4.08 -25.14 -6.83
N GLY A 54 5.39 -25.15 -6.56
CA GLY A 54 6.02 -24.25 -5.58
C GLY A 54 6.02 -22.79 -6.01
N GLU A 55 5.92 -22.51 -7.31
CA GLU A 55 5.90 -21.16 -7.88
C GLU A 55 4.49 -20.55 -7.93
N LEU A 56 3.45 -21.34 -7.65
CA LEU A 56 2.07 -20.87 -7.56
C LEU A 56 1.88 -20.13 -6.21
N ASN A 57 2.03 -18.84 -6.24
CA ASN A 57 1.95 -18.02 -5.03
C ASN A 57 1.06 -16.78 -5.23
N TYR A 58 -0.15 -17.03 -5.74
CA TYR A 58 -1.16 -15.98 -6.00
C TYR A 58 -0.61 -14.84 -6.87
N ASN A 59 0.08 -15.22 -7.96
CA ASN A 59 0.84 -14.30 -8.81
C ASN A 59 0.54 -14.53 -10.31
N ILE A 60 1.04 -13.62 -11.13
CA ILE A 60 1.16 -13.83 -12.58
C ILE A 60 2.60 -14.28 -12.84
N ILE A 61 2.79 -15.46 -13.42
CA ILE A 61 4.11 -16.06 -13.63
C ILE A 61 4.62 -15.65 -15.02
N ASN A 62 5.60 -14.77 -15.03
CA ASN A 62 6.29 -14.31 -16.24
C ASN A 62 7.63 -15.01 -16.48
N GLU A 63 8.28 -15.48 -15.41
CA GLU A 63 9.54 -16.21 -15.44
C GLU A 63 9.47 -17.39 -14.47
N THR A 64 10.25 -18.45 -14.73
CA THR A 64 10.27 -19.68 -13.96
C THR A 64 11.66 -19.98 -13.42
N LEU A 65 11.72 -20.72 -12.32
CA LEU A 65 12.99 -21.14 -11.72
C LEU A 65 13.76 -22.12 -12.62
N GLU A 66 13.03 -22.98 -13.33
CA GLU A 66 13.61 -23.98 -14.24
C GLU A 66 13.04 -23.80 -15.65
N HIS A 67 13.86 -24.13 -16.62
CA HIS A 67 13.50 -24.19 -18.03
C HIS A 67 13.77 -25.58 -18.55
N ILE A 68 13.02 -26.01 -19.57
CA ILE A 68 13.20 -27.32 -20.22
C ILE A 68 13.46 -27.16 -21.71
N SER A 69 14.03 -28.19 -22.33
CA SER A 69 14.28 -28.20 -23.76
C SER A 69 13.02 -28.49 -24.55
N HIS A 70 12.97 -28.07 -25.80
CA HIS A 70 11.85 -28.41 -26.71
C HIS A 70 11.71 -29.91 -26.89
N GLU A 71 12.83 -30.67 -26.95
CA GLU A 71 12.83 -32.13 -27.02
C GLU A 71 12.18 -32.75 -25.78
N ALA A 72 12.43 -32.17 -24.60
CA ALA A 72 11.77 -32.61 -23.38
C ALA A 72 10.25 -32.39 -23.43
N VAL A 73 9.79 -31.25 -23.96
CA VAL A 73 8.36 -30.97 -24.16
C VAL A 73 7.72 -32.02 -25.06
N VAL A 74 8.34 -32.32 -26.20
CA VAL A 74 7.83 -33.33 -27.15
C VAL A 74 7.83 -34.71 -26.53
N ARG A 75 8.95 -35.13 -25.90
CA ARG A 75 9.12 -36.46 -25.29
C ARG A 75 8.12 -36.74 -24.19
N THR A 76 7.79 -35.73 -23.39
CA THR A 76 6.85 -35.85 -22.29
C THR A 76 5.41 -35.43 -22.65
N ASN A 77 5.16 -35.11 -23.92
CA ASN A 77 3.87 -34.65 -24.43
C ASN A 77 3.26 -33.50 -23.59
N LEU A 78 4.12 -32.55 -23.17
CA LEU A 78 3.72 -31.41 -22.38
C LEU A 78 2.99 -30.37 -23.25
N LYS A 79 1.94 -29.79 -22.70
CA LYS A 79 1.24 -28.67 -23.32
C LYS A 79 1.89 -27.36 -22.94
N ILE A 80 2.06 -26.46 -23.91
CA ILE A 80 2.44 -25.07 -23.67
C ILE A 80 1.16 -24.29 -23.43
N HIS A 81 0.99 -23.81 -22.20
CA HIS A 81 -0.13 -22.98 -21.80
C HIS A 81 0.13 -21.52 -22.17
N GLN A 82 -0.89 -20.87 -22.72
CA GLN A 82 -0.83 -19.48 -23.16
C GLN A 82 -1.06 -18.51 -21.99
N PRO A 83 -0.61 -17.25 -22.11
CA PRO A 83 -0.94 -16.20 -21.15
C PRO A 83 -2.45 -16.13 -20.89
N GLY A 84 -2.82 -15.91 -19.61
CA GLY A 84 -4.22 -15.92 -19.19
C GLY A 84 -4.74 -17.31 -18.77
N THR A 85 -3.94 -18.40 -18.89
CA THR A 85 -4.32 -19.71 -18.35
C THR A 85 -4.26 -19.68 -16.83
N PHE A 86 -5.31 -20.13 -16.16
CA PHE A 86 -5.34 -20.26 -14.72
C PHE A 86 -4.67 -21.58 -14.29
N LEU A 87 -3.81 -21.52 -13.29
CA LEU A 87 -3.14 -22.69 -12.70
C LEU A 87 -3.53 -22.85 -11.25
N MET A 88 -3.80 -24.08 -10.82
CA MET A 88 -3.98 -24.43 -9.42
C MET A 88 -3.08 -25.61 -9.02
N ALA A 89 -2.59 -25.57 -7.79
CA ALA A 89 -1.91 -26.71 -7.20
C ALA A 89 -2.93 -27.79 -6.85
N ILE A 90 -2.65 -29.05 -7.25
CA ILE A 90 -3.53 -30.19 -6.99
C ILE A 90 -2.92 -31.22 -6.04
N THR A 91 -1.71 -30.97 -5.53
CA THR A 91 -1.02 -31.82 -4.53
C THR A 91 -0.45 -30.94 -3.42
N GLY A 92 -0.18 -31.53 -2.26
CA GLY A 92 0.37 -30.78 -1.11
C GLY A 92 -0.68 -29.91 -0.42
N LEU A 93 -1.92 -30.42 -0.29
CA LEU A 93 -3.06 -29.69 0.25
C LEU A 93 -3.30 -29.95 1.75
N GLU A 94 -2.39 -30.65 2.42
CA GLU A 94 -2.54 -31.09 3.81
C GLU A 94 -2.35 -29.98 4.84
N ALA A 95 -1.52 -28.99 4.56
CA ALA A 95 -1.17 -27.94 5.51
C ALA A 95 -1.86 -26.61 5.21
N ALA A 96 -2.24 -25.88 6.25
CA ALA A 96 -2.66 -24.50 6.12
C ALA A 96 -1.55 -23.66 5.46
N GLY A 97 -1.94 -22.78 4.52
CA GLY A 97 -0.99 -21.94 3.75
C GLY A 97 -0.37 -22.62 2.53
N THR A 98 -0.51 -23.96 2.36
CA THR A 98 -0.18 -24.63 1.10
C THR A 98 -1.41 -24.96 0.27
N ARG A 99 -2.57 -25.02 0.92
CA ARG A 99 -3.86 -25.22 0.26
C ARG A 99 -4.17 -24.04 -0.66
N GLY A 100 -4.73 -24.38 -1.81
CA GLY A 100 -5.30 -23.40 -2.71
C GLY A 100 -4.32 -22.52 -3.46
N ARG A 101 -3.02 -22.85 -3.47
CA ARG A 101 -2.06 -22.10 -4.27
C ARG A 101 -2.47 -22.09 -5.73
N CYS A 102 -2.50 -20.90 -6.31
CA CYS A 102 -2.85 -20.68 -7.71
C CYS A 102 -2.02 -19.55 -8.32
N ALA A 103 -2.05 -19.48 -9.64
CA ALA A 103 -1.41 -18.42 -10.41
C ALA A 103 -2.07 -18.27 -11.79
N ILE A 104 -1.72 -17.22 -12.50
CA ILE A 104 -2.05 -17.04 -13.92
C ILE A 104 -0.76 -17.11 -14.73
N VAL A 105 -0.79 -17.81 -15.85
CA VAL A 105 0.32 -17.83 -16.80
C VAL A 105 0.46 -16.45 -17.43
N GLY A 106 1.62 -15.81 -17.29
CA GLY A 106 1.93 -14.51 -17.88
C GLY A 106 2.66 -14.58 -19.22
N LYS A 107 3.48 -15.63 -19.40
CA LYS A 107 4.16 -15.96 -20.68
C LYS A 107 3.99 -17.44 -21.00
N PRO A 108 4.07 -17.84 -22.29
CA PRO A 108 3.93 -19.24 -22.67
C PRO A 108 4.82 -20.15 -21.82
N SER A 109 4.21 -21.16 -21.16
CA SER A 109 4.89 -22.00 -20.19
C SER A 109 4.29 -23.41 -20.16
N THR A 110 5.08 -24.40 -19.77
CA THR A 110 4.61 -25.73 -19.41
C THR A 110 4.51 -25.88 -17.90
N THR A 111 3.97 -26.98 -17.38
CA THR A 111 3.80 -27.20 -15.93
C THR A 111 4.24 -28.59 -15.51
N ASN A 112 4.51 -28.75 -14.21
CA ASN A 112 4.70 -30.08 -13.63
C ASN A 112 3.35 -30.79 -13.38
N GLN A 113 3.38 -32.06 -12.96
CA GLN A 113 2.20 -32.87 -12.67
C GLN A 113 1.38 -32.40 -11.47
N SER A 114 1.95 -31.57 -10.62
CA SER A 114 1.27 -31.02 -9.42
C SER A 114 0.48 -29.74 -9.71
N CYS A 115 0.57 -29.24 -10.94
CA CYS A 115 -0.22 -28.10 -11.43
C CYS A 115 -1.31 -28.59 -12.37
N LEU A 116 -2.53 -28.10 -12.18
CA LEU A 116 -3.63 -28.26 -13.12
C LEU A 116 -3.91 -26.93 -13.80
N ALA A 117 -3.85 -26.94 -15.12
CA ALA A 117 -4.14 -25.80 -15.98
C ALA A 117 -5.61 -25.80 -16.42
N LEU A 118 -6.28 -24.68 -16.24
CA LEU A 118 -7.69 -24.47 -16.54
C LEU A 118 -7.85 -23.28 -17.45
N ASN A 119 -8.64 -23.40 -18.51
CA ASN A 119 -9.00 -22.30 -19.36
C ASN A 119 -10.48 -21.93 -19.19
N SER A 120 -10.75 -20.65 -19.16
CA SER A 120 -12.10 -20.12 -19.05
C SER A 120 -12.91 -20.34 -20.32
N THR A 121 -14.24 -20.38 -20.17
CA THR A 121 -15.20 -20.33 -21.27
C THR A 121 -15.76 -18.90 -21.40
N ASP A 122 -16.73 -18.73 -22.31
CA ASP A 122 -17.45 -17.46 -22.41
C ASP A 122 -18.28 -17.11 -21.16
N LYS A 123 -18.54 -18.07 -20.27
CA LYS A 123 -19.30 -17.85 -19.03
C LYS A 123 -18.47 -17.23 -17.92
N MET A 124 -17.16 -17.46 -17.88
CA MET A 124 -16.31 -17.04 -16.78
C MET A 124 -15.03 -16.33 -17.24
N GLY A 125 -14.70 -15.22 -16.63
CA GLY A 125 -13.41 -14.54 -16.81
C GLY A 125 -12.31 -15.17 -15.93
N THR A 126 -11.09 -15.29 -16.48
CA THR A 126 -9.96 -15.90 -15.74
C THR A 126 -9.62 -15.12 -14.48
N GLU A 127 -9.65 -13.79 -14.51
CA GLU A 127 -9.37 -12.94 -13.37
C GLU A 127 -10.44 -13.10 -12.27
N TYR A 128 -11.72 -13.31 -12.65
CA TYR A 128 -12.77 -13.61 -11.67
C TYR A 128 -12.55 -15.00 -11.06
N LEU A 129 -12.25 -16.02 -11.88
CA LEU A 129 -11.90 -17.37 -11.42
C LEU A 129 -10.73 -17.33 -10.42
N TYR A 130 -9.70 -16.54 -10.70
CA TYR A 130 -8.55 -16.38 -9.83
C TYR A 130 -8.97 -15.85 -8.44
N TRP A 131 -9.79 -14.80 -8.38
CA TRP A 131 -10.26 -14.25 -7.12
C TRP A 131 -11.24 -15.15 -6.39
N PHE A 132 -12.14 -15.81 -7.14
CA PHE A 132 -13.04 -16.82 -6.61
C PHE A 132 -12.25 -17.96 -5.94
N TYR A 133 -11.28 -18.52 -6.65
CA TYR A 133 -10.47 -19.62 -6.12
C TYR A 133 -9.59 -19.18 -4.95
N ASN A 134 -8.99 -18.00 -5.00
CA ASN A 134 -8.24 -17.43 -3.88
C ASN A 134 -9.10 -17.35 -2.61
N PHE A 135 -10.36 -16.96 -2.73
CA PHE A 135 -11.28 -16.83 -1.61
C PHE A 135 -11.78 -18.17 -1.05
N TYR A 136 -12.08 -19.14 -1.92
CA TYR A 136 -12.67 -20.41 -1.53
C TYR A 136 -11.69 -21.58 -1.42
N SER A 137 -10.44 -21.40 -1.79
CA SER A 137 -9.46 -22.48 -1.93
C SER A 137 -9.26 -23.34 -0.67
N GLU A 138 -9.19 -22.73 0.50
CA GLU A 138 -9.12 -23.42 1.79
C GLU A 138 -10.38 -24.28 2.04
N THR A 139 -11.56 -23.71 1.82
CA THR A 139 -12.85 -24.41 1.97
C THR A 139 -12.97 -25.58 0.99
N LEU A 140 -12.59 -25.35 -0.27
CA LEU A 140 -12.64 -26.39 -1.29
C LEU A 140 -11.65 -27.51 -1.01
N ALA A 141 -10.42 -27.18 -0.61
CA ALA A 141 -9.41 -28.18 -0.27
C ALA A 141 -9.83 -28.99 0.96
N PHE A 142 -10.29 -28.32 2.02
CA PHE A 142 -10.73 -29.01 3.23
C PHE A 142 -11.90 -29.98 2.98
N LYS A 143 -12.87 -29.56 2.11
CA LYS A 143 -14.10 -30.33 1.88
C LYS A 143 -13.94 -31.45 0.84
N TYR A 144 -13.09 -31.28 -0.17
CA TYR A 144 -13.07 -32.15 -1.35
C TYR A 144 -11.72 -32.83 -1.62
N ALA A 145 -10.58 -32.39 -1.00
CA ALA A 145 -9.31 -33.06 -1.18
C ALA A 145 -9.33 -34.47 -0.56
N GLN A 146 -8.65 -35.41 -1.21
CA GLN A 146 -8.57 -36.82 -0.81
C GLN A 146 -7.13 -37.18 -0.44
N GLY A 147 -6.99 -38.18 0.41
CA GLY A 147 -5.71 -38.72 0.88
C GLY A 147 -5.49 -38.50 2.38
N THR A 148 -4.85 -39.43 3.05
CA THR A 148 -4.59 -39.39 4.50
C THR A 148 -3.23 -38.80 4.85
N LYS A 149 -2.19 -39.08 4.06
CA LYS A 149 -0.82 -38.59 4.27
C LYS A 149 -0.51 -37.40 3.35
N GLN A 150 -0.96 -37.44 2.11
CA GLN A 150 -0.83 -36.35 1.15
C GLN A 150 -2.19 -36.08 0.55
N GLN A 151 -2.75 -34.92 0.88
CA GLN A 151 -4.04 -34.50 0.32
C GLN A 151 -3.85 -33.95 -1.09
N SER A 152 -4.73 -34.39 -1.99
CA SER A 152 -4.68 -33.99 -3.40
C SER A 152 -6.06 -33.90 -4.03
N PHE A 153 -6.14 -33.17 -5.13
CA PHE A 153 -7.24 -33.22 -6.09
C PHE A 153 -6.86 -34.09 -7.28
N THR A 154 -7.79 -34.91 -7.75
CA THR A 154 -7.73 -35.46 -9.10
C THR A 154 -8.44 -34.48 -10.07
N ALA A 155 -8.15 -34.59 -11.36
CA ALA A 155 -8.84 -33.78 -12.36
C ALA A 155 -10.38 -33.98 -12.32
N ASP A 156 -10.85 -35.18 -11.99
CA ASP A 156 -12.28 -35.49 -11.84
C ASP A 156 -12.91 -34.83 -10.62
N ILE A 157 -12.18 -34.72 -9.52
CA ILE A 157 -12.62 -33.96 -8.34
C ILE A 157 -12.73 -32.49 -8.72
N VAL A 158 -11.69 -31.92 -9.38
CA VAL A 158 -11.69 -30.51 -9.76
C VAL A 158 -12.85 -30.19 -10.71
N ARG A 159 -13.17 -31.06 -11.67
CA ARG A 159 -14.34 -30.88 -12.54
C ARG A 159 -15.66 -30.73 -11.77
N LYS A 160 -15.77 -31.39 -10.62
CA LYS A 160 -16.98 -31.45 -9.79
C LYS A 160 -17.00 -30.41 -8.68
N LEU A 161 -15.94 -29.61 -8.50
CA LEU A 161 -15.92 -28.55 -7.51
C LEU A 161 -17.04 -27.53 -7.78
N PRO A 162 -17.76 -27.08 -6.76
CA PRO A 162 -18.80 -26.08 -6.92
C PRO A 162 -18.19 -24.71 -7.28
N ILE A 163 -18.87 -23.98 -8.12
CA ILE A 163 -18.49 -22.62 -8.54
C ILE A 163 -19.73 -21.80 -8.83
N TYR A 164 -19.60 -20.50 -8.76
CA TYR A 164 -20.62 -19.55 -9.17
C TYR A 164 -19.98 -18.23 -9.64
N CYS A 165 -20.73 -17.48 -10.44
CA CYS A 165 -20.30 -16.15 -10.89
C CYS A 165 -21.50 -15.28 -11.27
N PRO A 166 -21.33 -13.95 -11.33
CA PRO A 166 -22.26 -13.08 -12.03
C PRO A 166 -22.51 -13.59 -13.46
N LYS A 167 -23.76 -13.58 -13.90
CA LYS A 167 -24.10 -13.90 -15.28
C LYS A 167 -23.47 -12.92 -16.26
N GLU A 168 -23.45 -11.63 -15.89
CA GLU A 168 -22.86 -10.56 -16.69
C GLU A 168 -21.34 -10.50 -16.54
N LYS A 169 -20.59 -10.73 -17.63
CA LYS A 169 -19.12 -10.63 -17.63
C LYS A 169 -18.61 -9.26 -17.18
N SER A 170 -19.34 -8.20 -17.47
CA SER A 170 -19.00 -6.84 -17.04
C SER A 170 -18.92 -6.72 -15.50
N GLU A 171 -19.81 -7.39 -14.76
CA GLU A 171 -19.76 -7.44 -13.30
C GLU A 171 -18.56 -8.29 -12.82
N GLN A 172 -18.31 -9.46 -13.43
CA GLN A 172 -17.13 -10.28 -13.15
C GLN A 172 -15.84 -9.47 -13.29
N THR A 173 -15.71 -8.73 -14.40
CA THR A 173 -14.55 -7.89 -14.69
C THR A 173 -14.40 -6.77 -13.65
N ARG A 174 -15.50 -6.10 -13.28
CA ARG A 174 -15.46 -5.03 -12.26
C ARG A 174 -15.04 -5.56 -10.89
N ILE A 175 -15.55 -6.71 -10.47
CA ILE A 175 -15.16 -7.38 -9.23
C ILE A 175 -13.66 -7.71 -9.26
N ALA A 176 -13.20 -8.36 -10.31
CA ALA A 176 -11.79 -8.73 -10.48
C ALA A 176 -10.87 -7.51 -10.50
N THR A 177 -11.25 -6.45 -11.23
CA THR A 177 -10.48 -5.20 -11.31
C THR A 177 -10.38 -4.51 -9.94
N ALA A 178 -11.48 -4.44 -9.19
CA ALA A 178 -11.48 -3.83 -7.85
C ALA A 178 -10.55 -4.57 -6.90
N LEU A 179 -10.60 -5.91 -6.89
CA LEU A 179 -9.74 -6.75 -6.05
C LEU A 179 -8.26 -6.69 -6.50
N SER A 180 -8.00 -6.68 -7.80
CA SER A 180 -6.63 -6.56 -8.34
C SER A 180 -6.01 -5.19 -8.06
N SER A 181 -6.83 -4.13 -8.03
CA SER A 181 -6.34 -2.78 -7.72
C SER A 181 -5.85 -2.67 -6.27
N ILE A 182 -6.58 -3.23 -5.31
CA ILE A 182 -6.14 -3.21 -3.91
C ILE A 182 -4.94 -4.13 -3.69
N ASP A 183 -4.86 -5.27 -4.38
CA ASP A 183 -3.72 -6.18 -4.32
C ASP A 183 -2.44 -5.53 -4.87
N SER A 184 -2.54 -4.79 -5.97
CA SER A 184 -1.44 -3.99 -6.51
C SER A 184 -0.96 -2.93 -5.52
N LEU A 185 -1.86 -2.23 -4.82
CA LEU A 185 -1.50 -1.26 -3.78
C LEU A 185 -0.75 -1.91 -2.61
N ILE A 186 -1.16 -3.10 -2.18
CA ILE A 186 -0.46 -3.86 -1.14
C ILE A 186 0.95 -4.23 -1.61
N SER A 187 1.09 -4.73 -2.85
CA SER A 187 2.38 -5.06 -3.45
C SER A 187 3.32 -3.85 -3.60
N GLU A 188 2.77 -2.69 -3.97
CA GLU A 188 3.56 -1.44 -4.05
C GLU A 188 4.02 -0.97 -2.67
N LEU A 189 3.18 -1.13 -1.63
CA LEU A 189 3.56 -0.84 -0.26
C LEU A 189 4.68 -1.76 0.23
N ASP A 190 4.65 -3.06 -0.09
CA ASP A 190 5.73 -4.00 0.25
C ASP A 190 7.07 -3.54 -0.34
N LYS A 191 7.09 -3.25 -1.64
CA LYS A 191 8.30 -2.74 -2.31
C LYS A 191 8.81 -1.44 -1.70
N LEU A 192 7.89 -0.55 -1.30
CA LEU A 192 8.25 0.72 -0.66
C LEU A 192 8.83 0.50 0.74
N ILE A 193 8.23 -0.39 1.54
CA ILE A 193 8.73 -0.78 2.87
C ILE A 193 10.14 -1.36 2.76
N ASP A 194 10.37 -2.30 1.85
CA ASP A 194 11.68 -2.91 1.64
C ASP A 194 12.72 -1.88 1.21
N LYS A 195 12.37 -0.97 0.32
CA LYS A 195 13.24 0.15 -0.09
C LYS A 195 13.58 1.05 1.10
N LYS A 196 12.60 1.39 1.95
CA LYS A 196 12.82 2.23 3.14
C LYS A 196 13.70 1.53 4.17
N ARG A 197 13.52 0.22 4.38
CA ARG A 197 14.39 -0.61 5.24
C ARG A 197 15.83 -0.62 4.73
N ALA A 198 16.03 -0.80 3.43
CA ALA A 198 17.38 -0.76 2.82
C ALA A 198 18.04 0.62 2.97
N ILE A 199 17.30 1.72 2.77
CA ILE A 199 17.80 3.09 2.97
C ILE A 199 18.16 3.29 4.45
N LYS A 200 17.33 2.87 5.40
CA LYS A 200 17.63 2.95 6.84
C LYS A 200 18.92 2.20 7.17
N GLN A 201 19.07 0.96 6.68
CA GLN A 201 20.27 0.16 6.91
C GLN A 201 21.53 0.86 6.40
N GLY A 202 21.50 1.40 5.18
CA GLY A 202 22.62 2.18 4.62
C GLY A 202 22.90 3.47 5.43
N THR A 203 21.86 4.16 5.89
CA THR A 203 21.99 5.36 6.74
C THR A 203 22.62 5.01 8.08
N MET A 204 22.17 3.90 8.72
CA MET A 204 22.78 3.42 9.97
C MET A 204 24.29 3.14 9.79
N GLN A 205 24.69 2.44 8.72
CA GLN A 205 26.09 2.15 8.43
C GLN A 205 26.93 3.43 8.26
N GLN A 206 26.37 4.49 7.70
CA GLN A 206 27.07 5.76 7.50
C GLN A 206 27.14 6.60 8.77
N LEU A 207 26.01 6.77 9.47
CA LEU A 207 25.90 7.68 10.62
C LEU A 207 26.46 7.07 11.92
N LEU A 208 26.27 5.77 12.16
CA LEU A 208 26.74 5.11 13.39
C LEU A 208 28.24 4.76 13.36
N THR A 209 28.88 4.86 12.21
CA THR A 209 30.32 4.65 12.06
C THR A 209 31.11 5.95 11.88
N GLY A 210 30.43 7.11 11.86
CA GLY A 210 31.05 8.40 11.60
C GLY A 210 31.56 8.61 10.17
N LYS A 211 31.33 7.64 9.24
CA LYS A 211 31.71 7.79 7.81
C LYS A 211 31.03 8.99 7.16
N LYS A 212 29.83 9.31 7.60
CA LYS A 212 29.11 10.52 7.23
C LYS A 212 28.64 11.22 8.48
N ARG A 213 28.88 12.52 8.59
CA ARG A 213 28.44 13.33 9.73
C ARG A 213 27.32 14.26 9.32
N LEU A 214 26.45 14.56 10.26
CA LEU A 214 25.39 15.56 10.06
C LEU A 214 26.02 16.96 10.04
N LYS A 215 25.44 17.89 9.28
CA LYS A 215 25.93 19.27 9.19
C LYS A 215 25.88 19.95 10.56
N GLY A 216 26.92 20.70 10.89
CA GLY A 216 27.00 21.46 12.14
C GLY A 216 27.73 20.73 13.27
N PHE A 217 28.17 19.50 13.07
CA PHE A 217 28.92 18.73 14.07
C PHE A 217 30.37 18.49 13.60
N SER A 218 31.34 18.91 14.41
CA SER A 218 32.77 18.77 14.13
C SER A 218 33.58 18.20 15.30
N GLU A 219 32.97 18.03 16.48
CA GLU A 219 33.64 17.47 17.65
C GLU A 219 34.14 16.04 17.40
N PRO A 220 35.26 15.62 18.03
CA PRO A 220 35.81 14.30 17.81
C PRO A 220 34.88 13.19 18.28
N TRP A 221 34.95 12.05 17.63
CA TRP A 221 34.37 10.81 18.15
C TRP A 221 35.36 10.15 19.10
N VAL A 222 34.83 9.44 20.09
CA VAL A 222 35.63 8.81 21.13
C VAL A 222 35.31 7.32 21.23
N GLU A 223 36.32 6.54 21.50
CA GLU A 223 36.16 5.14 21.88
C GLU A 223 35.71 5.06 23.32
N LYS A 224 34.67 4.29 23.62
CA LYS A 224 34.14 4.02 24.93
C LYS A 224 33.79 2.55 25.07
N LYS A 225 34.08 1.96 26.25
CA LYS A 225 33.54 0.64 26.57
C LYS A 225 32.10 0.78 27.08
N LEU A 226 31.25 -0.21 26.81
CA LEU A 226 29.86 -0.20 27.29
C LEU A 226 29.80 -0.07 28.82
N GLY A 227 30.77 -0.69 29.54
CA GLY A 227 30.87 -0.57 30.99
C GLY A 227 31.17 0.85 31.52
N GLU A 228 31.68 1.76 30.67
CA GLU A 228 31.94 3.17 31.02
C GLU A 228 30.70 4.06 30.87
N ILE A 229 29.80 3.69 29.97
CA ILE A 229 28.62 4.49 29.59
C ILE A 229 27.32 3.95 30.21
N GLY A 230 27.42 2.89 31.02
CA GLY A 230 26.22 2.34 31.66
C GLY A 230 26.52 1.09 32.49
N LYS A 231 25.46 0.55 33.06
CA LYS A 231 25.52 -0.67 33.86
C LYS A 231 24.56 -1.73 33.34
N PHE A 232 24.99 -2.99 33.36
CA PHE A 232 24.17 -4.14 33.05
C PHE A 232 23.53 -4.67 34.34
N VAL A 233 22.20 -4.89 34.28
CA VAL A 233 21.42 -5.41 35.41
C VAL A 233 20.61 -6.60 34.92
N SER A 234 20.78 -7.74 35.58
CA SER A 234 20.00 -8.97 35.26
C SER A 234 18.60 -8.86 35.87
N GLY A 235 17.65 -9.49 35.21
CA GLY A 235 16.30 -9.67 35.71
C GLY A 235 16.20 -10.70 36.83
N ASN A 236 15.00 -10.85 37.38
CA ASN A 236 14.66 -11.71 38.48
C ASN A 236 13.69 -12.81 38.08
N CYS A 237 13.72 -13.96 38.74
CA CYS A 237 12.71 -14.98 38.59
C CYS A 237 11.38 -14.52 39.22
N ILE A 238 10.27 -14.72 38.52
CA ILE A 238 8.93 -14.47 39.06
C ILE A 238 8.23 -15.82 39.31
N PRO A 239 7.84 -16.14 40.56
CA PRO A 239 7.06 -17.35 40.84
C PRO A 239 5.70 -17.34 40.18
N LEU A 240 5.17 -18.55 39.87
CA LEU A 240 3.89 -18.70 39.14
C LEU A 240 2.72 -17.96 39.79
N GLN A 241 2.70 -17.88 41.11
CA GLN A 241 1.62 -17.17 41.86
C GLN A 241 1.56 -15.65 41.62
N TYR A 242 2.60 -15.06 41.01
CA TYR A 242 2.66 -13.64 40.64
C TYR A 242 2.56 -13.44 39.13
N GLN A 243 2.22 -14.50 38.38
CA GLN A 243 2.08 -14.45 36.92
C GLN A 243 0.60 -14.44 36.53
N GLY A 244 0.30 -13.88 35.35
CA GLY A 244 -1.04 -13.89 34.76
C GLY A 244 -1.85 -12.60 34.95
N GLU A 245 -1.38 -11.68 35.79
CA GLU A 245 -2.02 -10.36 35.91
C GLU A 245 -1.72 -9.54 34.65
N SER A 246 -2.78 -9.15 33.93
CA SER A 246 -2.68 -8.38 32.68
C SER A 246 -2.61 -6.86 32.91
N GLN A 247 -2.79 -6.40 34.15
CA GLN A 247 -2.72 -4.99 34.54
C GLN A 247 -2.08 -4.86 35.93
N GLY A 248 -1.37 -3.77 36.17
CA GLY A 248 -0.71 -3.52 37.46
C GLY A 248 0.19 -2.31 37.40
N GLU A 249 0.90 -2.05 38.54
CA GLU A 249 1.73 -0.86 38.69
C GLU A 249 3.05 -0.92 37.90
N LEU A 250 3.64 -2.13 37.80
CA LEU A 250 4.91 -2.37 37.11
C LEU A 250 4.72 -3.50 36.09
N PRO A 251 4.98 -3.26 34.79
CA PRO A 251 5.10 -4.36 33.83
C PRO A 251 6.27 -5.26 34.21
N PHE A 252 6.07 -6.56 34.09
CA PHE A 252 7.11 -7.58 34.25
C PHE A 252 7.35 -8.27 32.92
N TYR A 253 8.38 -7.83 32.19
CA TYR A 253 8.70 -8.33 30.87
C TYR A 253 9.43 -9.67 30.89
N LYS A 254 8.98 -10.59 30.03
CA LYS A 254 9.66 -11.83 29.67
C LYS A 254 10.13 -11.79 28.22
N VAL A 255 10.99 -12.73 27.84
CA VAL A 255 11.48 -12.83 26.46
C VAL A 255 10.34 -12.96 25.45
N SER A 256 9.22 -13.64 25.82
CA SER A 256 8.03 -13.75 25.00
C SER A 256 7.38 -12.41 24.64
N ASP A 257 7.50 -11.41 25.51
CA ASP A 257 6.82 -10.13 25.35
C ASP A 257 7.40 -9.28 24.21
N PHE A 258 8.60 -9.64 23.72
CA PHE A 258 9.11 -9.10 22.46
C PHE A 258 8.20 -9.40 21.25
N ASN A 259 7.36 -10.44 21.30
CA ASN A 259 6.43 -10.79 20.22
C ASN A 259 5.16 -9.92 20.23
N ASN A 260 4.76 -9.39 21.38
CA ASN A 260 3.51 -8.62 21.54
C ASN A 260 3.66 -7.18 21.05
N ASN A 261 4.89 -6.71 20.88
CA ASN A 261 5.18 -5.34 20.54
C ASN A 261 5.59 -5.23 19.08
N THR A 262 4.83 -4.49 18.30
CA THR A 262 5.11 -4.20 16.88
C THR A 262 6.19 -3.14 16.71
N ASP A 263 6.38 -2.25 17.71
CA ASP A 263 7.45 -1.27 17.74
C ASP A 263 8.81 -1.94 17.95
N ASP A 264 9.74 -1.72 17.03
CA ASP A 264 11.10 -2.26 17.10
C ASP A 264 12.03 -1.48 18.05
N CYS A 265 11.59 -0.34 18.58
CA CYS A 265 12.38 0.50 19.46
C CYS A 265 11.98 0.40 20.94
N TYR A 266 10.71 0.20 21.27
CA TYR A 266 10.19 0.21 22.63
C TYR A 266 9.40 -1.05 22.99
N LEU A 267 9.43 -1.41 24.27
CA LEU A 267 8.49 -2.34 24.90
C LEU A 267 7.38 -1.55 25.57
N HIS A 268 6.15 -1.73 25.13
CA HIS A 268 4.95 -1.07 25.65
C HIS A 268 4.08 -2.01 26.47
N GLU A 269 3.89 -3.24 26.01
CA GLU A 269 2.96 -4.22 26.57
C GLU A 269 3.68 -5.41 27.18
N ALA A 270 3.26 -5.82 28.36
CA ALA A 270 3.71 -7.02 29.06
C ALA A 270 2.54 -7.97 29.28
N ASN A 271 2.80 -9.28 29.24
CA ASN A 271 1.81 -10.30 29.59
C ASN A 271 1.64 -10.45 31.11
N ASN A 272 2.54 -9.85 31.90
CA ASN A 272 2.51 -9.94 33.35
C ASN A 272 2.77 -8.56 33.94
N TYR A 273 2.03 -8.24 35.00
CA TYR A 273 2.21 -7.03 35.79
C TYR A 273 2.32 -7.40 37.27
N ILE A 274 3.07 -6.65 38.04
CA ILE A 274 3.22 -6.84 39.50
C ILE A 274 3.03 -5.51 40.23
N SER A 275 2.63 -5.58 41.50
CA SER A 275 2.60 -4.41 42.37
C SER A 275 3.99 -4.02 42.84
N HIS A 276 4.16 -2.78 43.28
CA HIS A 276 5.38 -2.35 43.97
C HIS A 276 5.68 -3.20 45.21
N ASN A 277 4.64 -3.60 45.95
CA ASN A 277 4.79 -4.47 47.11
C ASN A 277 5.34 -5.85 46.73
N SER A 278 4.77 -6.46 45.65
CA SER A 278 5.25 -7.74 45.13
C SER A 278 6.71 -7.64 44.65
N SER A 279 7.05 -6.53 43.97
CA SER A 279 8.42 -6.26 43.53
C SER A 279 9.42 -6.20 44.71
N ASN A 280 9.02 -5.59 45.82
CA ASN A 280 9.84 -5.52 47.04
C ASN A 280 9.99 -6.90 47.69
N ILE A 281 8.90 -7.68 47.84
CA ILE A 281 8.91 -9.02 48.40
C ILE A 281 9.82 -9.95 47.59
N LEU A 282 9.77 -9.84 46.27
CA LEU A 282 10.57 -10.65 45.34
C LEU A 282 11.99 -10.12 45.14
N HIS A 283 12.35 -9.01 45.79
CA HIS A 283 13.62 -8.31 45.62
C HIS A 283 13.94 -8.06 44.12
N CYS A 284 12.92 -7.69 43.35
CA CYS A 284 13.10 -7.44 41.93
C CYS A 284 13.93 -6.17 41.68
N ASN A 285 14.84 -6.27 40.73
CA ASN A 285 15.52 -5.09 40.20
C ASN A 285 14.53 -4.27 39.38
N VAL A 286 14.13 -3.09 39.85
CA VAL A 286 13.30 -2.16 39.09
C VAL A 286 14.19 -1.46 38.07
N ILE A 287 13.89 -1.70 36.79
CA ILE A 287 14.61 -1.15 35.66
C ILE A 287 14.03 0.21 35.29
N PRO A 288 14.84 1.26 35.18
CA PRO A 288 14.40 2.59 34.79
C PRO A 288 13.81 2.61 33.36
N GLN A 289 12.92 3.56 33.11
CA GLN A 289 12.48 3.92 31.73
C GLN A 289 13.71 4.24 30.86
N ASN A 290 13.59 3.96 29.55
CA ASN A 290 14.65 4.16 28.55
C ASN A 290 15.92 3.30 28.78
N SER A 291 15.81 2.18 29.49
CA SER A 291 16.87 1.18 29.55
C SER A 291 16.76 0.21 28.38
N ILE A 292 17.87 -0.19 27.77
CA ILE A 292 17.86 -1.22 26.73
C ILE A 292 17.68 -2.59 27.40
N VAL A 293 16.71 -3.38 26.93
CA VAL A 293 16.49 -4.75 27.39
C VAL A 293 16.64 -5.75 26.24
N PHE A 294 17.17 -6.94 26.56
CA PHE A 294 17.47 -7.98 25.59
C PHE A 294 17.50 -9.35 26.28
N ALA A 295 17.43 -10.43 25.48
CA ALA A 295 17.57 -11.80 25.97
C ALA A 295 19.02 -12.06 26.40
N LYS A 296 19.19 -12.68 27.57
CA LYS A 296 20.50 -13.02 28.16
C LYS A 296 20.81 -14.52 28.07
N ILE A 297 19.80 -15.36 28.02
CA ILE A 297 19.94 -16.83 28.09
C ILE A 297 19.13 -17.48 26.98
N GLY A 298 19.68 -18.56 26.40
CA GLY A 298 19.01 -19.44 25.46
C GLY A 298 19.02 -18.96 24.01
N ALA A 299 18.32 -19.71 23.15
CA ALA A 299 18.27 -19.44 21.71
C ALA A 299 17.73 -18.03 21.34
N ALA A 300 17.01 -17.39 22.26
CA ALA A 300 16.49 -16.04 22.05
C ALA A 300 17.59 -14.97 21.89
N ILE A 301 18.83 -15.24 22.29
CA ILE A 301 19.98 -14.36 22.08
C ILE A 301 20.21 -14.17 20.58
N PHE A 302 20.15 -15.25 19.79
CA PHE A 302 20.41 -15.23 18.33
C PHE A 302 19.30 -14.53 17.51
N ILE A 303 18.14 -14.22 18.14
CA ILE A 303 17.08 -13.44 17.51
C ILE A 303 17.40 -11.94 17.51
N GLU A 304 18.40 -11.52 18.31
CA GLU A 304 18.97 -10.16 18.34
C GLU A 304 17.96 -9.05 18.68
N ARG A 305 16.89 -9.34 19.44
CA ARG A 305 15.89 -8.35 19.84
C ARG A 305 16.41 -7.48 20.97
N LYS A 306 16.43 -6.18 20.74
CA LYS A 306 16.90 -5.15 21.68
C LYS A 306 15.93 -3.97 21.63
N ARG A 307 15.35 -3.59 22.77
CA ARG A 307 14.37 -2.49 22.85
C ARG A 307 14.58 -1.64 24.11
N LEU A 308 14.12 -0.41 24.07
CA LEU A 308 14.03 0.45 25.23
C LEU A 308 12.76 0.14 26.04
N THR A 309 12.85 0.27 27.35
CA THR A 309 11.66 0.23 28.22
C THR A 309 10.90 1.54 28.11
N SER A 310 9.58 1.47 27.85
CA SER A 310 8.71 2.65 27.73
C SER A 310 8.37 3.28 29.09
N VAL A 311 8.42 2.49 30.14
CA VAL A 311 8.16 2.88 31.54
C VAL A 311 9.11 2.14 32.49
N LYS A 312 9.10 2.48 33.77
CA LYS A 312 9.76 1.66 34.79
C LYS A 312 9.14 0.27 34.82
N CYS A 313 9.97 -0.77 34.93
CA CYS A 313 9.51 -2.15 34.82
C CYS A 313 10.40 -3.11 35.61
N CYS A 314 9.98 -4.36 35.69
CA CYS A 314 10.83 -5.49 36.05
C CYS A 314 11.01 -6.42 34.84
N ILE A 315 12.08 -7.21 34.84
CA ILE A 315 12.38 -8.15 33.75
C ILE A 315 12.70 -9.53 34.29
N ASP A 316 12.42 -10.54 33.48
CA ASP A 316 12.67 -11.96 33.78
C ASP A 316 14.18 -12.26 33.89
N ASN A 317 14.53 -13.31 34.64
CA ASN A 317 15.92 -13.75 34.83
C ASN A 317 16.62 -14.20 33.50
N ASN A 318 15.86 -14.47 32.45
CA ASN A 318 16.41 -14.76 31.12
C ASN A 318 16.68 -13.49 30.30
N MET A 319 16.40 -12.32 30.88
CA MET A 319 16.65 -11.00 30.28
C MET A 319 17.72 -10.23 31.06
N MET A 320 18.31 -9.28 30.39
CA MET A 320 19.22 -8.29 30.96
C MET A 320 18.84 -6.91 30.45
N SER A 321 19.03 -5.91 31.33
CA SER A 321 18.94 -4.51 30.96
C SER A 321 20.31 -3.86 30.89
N PHE A 322 20.48 -2.91 29.98
CA PHE A 322 21.58 -1.98 29.93
C PHE A 322 21.07 -0.56 30.26
N GLN A 323 21.43 -0.06 31.42
CA GLN A 323 21.04 1.24 31.93
C GLN A 323 22.12 2.25 31.55
N ILE A 324 21.80 3.13 30.61
CA ILE A 324 22.74 4.07 30.01
C ILE A 324 22.88 5.29 30.88
N THR A 325 24.10 5.81 30.98
CA THR A 325 24.44 7.06 31.69
C THR A 325 25.27 7.96 30.75
N ASN A 326 25.05 9.26 30.83
CA ASN A 326 25.81 10.27 30.07
C ASN A 326 25.83 10.12 28.54
N CYS A 327 24.82 9.43 27.95
CA CYS A 327 24.65 9.28 26.51
C CYS A 327 23.17 9.37 26.17
N ASN A 328 22.86 9.61 24.87
CA ASN A 328 21.49 9.55 24.39
C ASN A 328 21.02 8.09 24.26
N ASN A 329 19.97 7.70 24.97
CA ASN A 329 19.51 6.31 25.06
C ASN A 329 19.07 5.75 23.70
N SER A 330 18.36 6.53 22.91
CA SER A 330 17.93 6.11 21.57
C SER A 330 19.11 5.93 20.63
N TYR A 331 20.11 6.81 20.68
CA TYR A 331 21.35 6.66 19.91
C TYR A 331 22.07 5.36 20.28
N ILE A 332 22.26 5.13 21.59
CA ILE A 332 22.92 3.91 22.05
C ILE A 332 22.12 2.66 21.72
N LEU A 333 20.77 2.71 21.67
CA LEU A 333 19.98 1.59 21.18
C LEU A 333 20.36 1.26 19.72
N TYR A 334 20.47 2.25 18.83
CA TYR A 334 20.88 2.01 17.43
C TYR A 334 22.30 1.46 17.35
N VAL A 335 23.23 1.98 18.12
CA VAL A 335 24.59 1.40 18.21
C VAL A 335 24.53 -0.03 18.73
N PHE A 336 23.78 -0.29 19.79
CA PHE A 336 23.65 -1.62 20.39
C PHE A 336 22.98 -2.63 19.45
N LYS A 337 22.07 -2.18 18.57
CA LYS A 337 21.47 -3.00 17.49
C LYS A 337 22.50 -3.46 16.46
N THR A 338 23.62 -2.78 16.28
CA THR A 338 24.70 -3.23 15.38
C THR A 338 25.61 -4.29 15.97
N ILE A 339 25.58 -4.49 17.29
CA ILE A 339 26.37 -5.51 17.98
C ILE A 339 25.63 -6.84 17.90
N MET A 340 26.26 -7.87 17.35
CA MET A 340 25.68 -9.22 17.30
C MET A 340 25.95 -9.94 18.62
N LEU A 341 24.92 -10.08 19.47
CA LEU A 341 25.03 -10.72 20.77
C LEU A 341 25.28 -12.22 20.65
N GLY A 342 24.80 -12.82 19.57
CA GLY A 342 25.04 -14.22 19.25
C GLY A 342 26.52 -14.57 19.06
N ASP A 343 27.34 -13.61 18.62
CA ASP A 343 28.79 -13.82 18.41
C ASP A 343 29.59 -13.84 19.74
N LEU A 344 28.96 -13.38 20.83
CA LEU A 344 29.57 -13.32 22.18
C LEU A 344 29.36 -14.60 22.98
N VAL A 345 28.58 -15.54 22.48
CA VAL A 345 28.26 -16.78 23.18
C VAL A 345 28.82 -17.98 22.44
N ASN A 346 29.37 -18.95 23.20
CA ASN A 346 29.78 -20.22 22.63
C ASN A 346 28.55 -21.06 22.25
N ALA A 347 28.67 -21.87 21.22
CA ALA A 347 27.63 -22.83 20.79
C ALA A 347 27.50 -23.98 21.79
N THR A 348 27.01 -23.70 23.00
CA THR A 348 26.72 -24.66 24.06
C THR A 348 25.22 -25.00 24.08
N ALA A 349 24.84 -26.07 24.79
CA ALA A 349 23.44 -26.46 24.91
C ALA A 349 22.54 -25.34 25.51
N LEU A 350 23.10 -24.46 26.33
CA LEU A 350 22.40 -23.29 26.88
C LEU A 350 23.32 -22.06 26.78
N PRO A 351 23.29 -21.31 25.68
CA PRO A 351 24.09 -20.09 25.53
C PRO A 351 23.67 -19.03 26.53
N ALA A 352 24.65 -18.34 27.14
CA ALA A 352 24.40 -17.29 28.12
C ALA A 352 25.43 -16.16 27.97
N LEU A 353 24.93 -14.91 27.96
CA LEU A 353 25.77 -13.71 27.93
C LEU A 353 26.36 -13.42 29.31
N LYS A 354 27.66 -13.12 29.36
CA LYS A 354 28.35 -12.72 30.57
C LYS A 354 28.44 -11.20 30.64
N THR A 355 28.07 -10.65 31.79
CA THR A 355 28.17 -9.19 32.04
C THR A 355 29.60 -8.66 31.86
N LYS A 356 30.62 -9.46 32.16
CA LYS A 356 32.01 -9.06 31.96
C LYS A 356 32.32 -8.82 30.48
N ASP A 357 31.92 -9.74 29.62
CA ASP A 357 32.21 -9.66 28.19
C ASP A 357 31.46 -8.47 27.54
N LEU A 358 30.22 -8.23 27.98
CA LEU A 358 29.43 -7.08 27.51
C LEU A 358 30.05 -5.74 27.91
N LYS A 359 30.63 -5.63 29.14
CA LYS A 359 31.28 -4.40 29.58
C LYS A 359 32.52 -4.04 28.80
N GLU A 360 33.24 -5.03 28.28
CA GLU A 360 34.48 -4.84 27.52
C GLU A 360 34.26 -4.48 26.05
N ILE A 361 33.03 -4.52 25.55
CA ILE A 361 32.75 -4.14 24.17
C ILE A 361 33.05 -2.65 23.98
N SER A 362 33.97 -2.37 23.05
CA SER A 362 34.30 -1.01 22.63
C SER A 362 33.36 -0.55 21.53
N ILE A 363 32.87 0.68 21.66
CA ILE A 363 32.08 1.37 20.63
C ILE A 363 32.71 2.73 20.35
N TYR A 364 32.58 3.21 19.12
CA TYR A 364 33.07 4.52 18.71
C TYR A 364 31.87 5.45 18.52
N ILE A 365 31.77 6.51 19.32
CA ILE A 365 30.59 7.37 19.42
C ILE A 365 30.95 8.86 19.42
N PRO A 366 30.05 9.76 18.95
CA PRO A 366 30.25 11.20 19.12
C PRO A 366 30.39 11.56 20.61
N PHE A 367 31.35 12.42 20.93
CA PHE A 367 31.48 13.00 22.26
C PHE A 367 30.25 13.87 22.60
N SER A 368 29.75 14.61 21.63
CA SER A 368 28.58 15.49 21.77
C SER A 368 27.27 14.73 21.87
N ILE A 369 26.56 14.88 23.00
CA ILE A 369 25.19 14.35 23.17
C ILE A 369 24.22 14.98 22.14
N ALA A 370 24.47 16.21 21.70
CA ALA A 370 23.65 16.87 20.68
C ALA A 370 23.76 16.14 19.33
N GLU A 371 24.98 15.71 18.92
CA GLU A 371 25.15 14.90 17.72
C GLU A 371 24.50 13.51 17.85
N GLN A 372 24.68 12.85 19.01
CA GLN A 372 24.01 11.59 19.30
C GLN A 372 22.48 11.72 19.14
N SER A 373 21.90 12.79 19.70
CA SER A 373 20.47 13.07 19.63
C SER A 373 20.00 13.36 18.20
N ALA A 374 20.79 14.10 17.42
CA ALA A 374 20.48 14.38 16.02
C ALA A 374 20.49 13.10 15.15
N ILE A 375 21.50 12.24 15.35
CA ILE A 375 21.56 10.94 14.65
C ILE A 375 20.37 10.06 15.05
N ALA A 376 20.08 9.96 16.36
CA ALA A 376 18.92 9.20 16.84
C ALA A 376 17.61 9.70 16.25
N SER A 377 17.41 11.01 16.17
CA SER A 377 16.21 11.62 15.58
C SER A 377 16.02 11.24 14.12
N VAL A 378 17.08 11.25 13.30
CA VAL A 378 17.02 10.82 11.91
C VAL A 378 16.59 9.35 11.80
N LEU A 379 17.22 8.46 12.57
CA LEU A 379 16.92 7.02 12.53
C LEU A 379 15.53 6.70 13.06
N THR A 380 15.11 7.35 14.15
CA THR A 380 13.75 7.21 14.71
C THR A 380 12.68 7.71 13.74
N SER A 381 12.95 8.81 13.01
CA SER A 381 12.03 9.27 11.97
C SER A 381 11.86 8.25 10.84
N MET A 382 12.94 7.54 10.46
CA MET A 382 12.88 6.46 9.48
C MET A 382 12.08 5.26 10.02
N ASP A 383 12.25 4.88 11.29
CA ASP A 383 11.46 3.81 11.90
C ASP A 383 9.97 4.15 11.93
N ASN A 384 9.63 5.37 12.35
CA ASN A 384 8.24 5.84 12.37
C ASN A 384 7.61 5.82 10.96
N GLU A 385 8.37 6.19 9.91
CA GLU A 385 7.90 6.12 8.53
C GLU A 385 7.63 4.68 8.10
N ILE A 386 8.54 3.74 8.41
CA ILE A 386 8.38 2.32 8.11
C ILE A 386 7.16 1.76 8.84
N SER A 387 7.03 1.99 10.14
CA SER A 387 5.89 1.52 10.94
C SER A 387 4.55 2.08 10.44
N ALA A 388 4.51 3.34 10.01
CA ALA A 388 3.31 3.93 9.43
C ALA A 388 2.91 3.26 8.09
N LEU A 389 3.89 2.89 7.25
CA LEU A 389 3.66 2.16 6.01
C LEU A 389 3.17 0.73 6.28
N GLU A 390 3.75 0.04 7.27
CA GLU A 390 3.33 -1.31 7.70
C GLU A 390 1.90 -1.31 8.25
N ALA A 391 1.54 -0.34 9.10
CA ALA A 391 0.18 -0.17 9.59
C ALA A 391 -0.81 0.12 8.43
N LYS A 392 -0.40 0.93 7.46
CA LYS A 392 -1.19 1.21 6.26
C LYS A 392 -1.39 -0.06 5.42
N LYS A 393 -0.34 -0.87 5.23
CA LYS A 393 -0.43 -2.16 4.53
C LYS A 393 -1.42 -3.09 5.23
N ALA A 394 -1.28 -3.29 6.55
CA ALA A 394 -2.18 -4.14 7.33
C ALA A 394 -3.66 -3.70 7.19
N LYS A 395 -3.92 -2.39 7.17
CA LYS A 395 -5.27 -1.87 6.91
C LYS A 395 -5.79 -2.23 5.51
N TYR A 396 -4.95 -2.14 4.47
CA TYR A 396 -5.36 -2.52 3.12
C TYR A 396 -5.57 -4.03 2.97
N GLU A 397 -4.80 -4.87 3.68
CA GLU A 397 -5.04 -6.32 3.74
C GLU A 397 -6.41 -6.64 4.36
N GLN A 398 -6.78 -5.97 5.45
CA GLN A 398 -8.12 -6.10 6.05
C GLN A 398 -9.23 -5.64 5.09
N ILE A 399 -9.03 -4.51 4.40
CA ILE A 399 -9.98 -4.02 3.38
C ILE A 399 -10.12 -5.03 2.25
N LYS A 400 -9.02 -5.60 1.74
CA LYS A 400 -9.02 -6.65 0.71
C LYS A 400 -9.86 -7.84 1.14
N GLN A 401 -9.68 -8.34 2.37
CA GLN A 401 -10.48 -9.45 2.91
C GLN A 401 -11.97 -9.11 2.98
N GLY A 402 -12.31 -7.92 3.48
CA GLY A 402 -13.68 -7.44 3.49
C GLY A 402 -14.28 -7.31 2.08
N MET A 403 -13.52 -6.78 1.12
CA MET A 403 -13.95 -6.68 -0.28
C MET A 403 -14.19 -8.07 -0.89
N MET A 404 -13.29 -9.03 -0.69
CA MET A 404 -13.49 -10.41 -1.16
C MET A 404 -14.78 -10.99 -0.62
N GLN A 405 -15.03 -10.84 0.68
CA GLN A 405 -16.25 -11.34 1.33
C GLN A 405 -17.53 -10.67 0.81
N GLN A 406 -17.51 -9.38 0.49
CA GLN A 406 -18.71 -8.66 0.03
C GLN A 406 -18.96 -8.83 -1.47
N LEU A 407 -17.90 -8.75 -2.28
CA LEU A 407 -18.00 -8.77 -3.74
C LEU A 407 -18.16 -10.18 -4.31
N LEU A 408 -17.37 -11.14 -3.81
CA LEU A 408 -17.41 -12.53 -4.32
C LEU A 408 -18.64 -13.30 -3.82
N THR A 409 -19.33 -12.84 -2.80
CA THR A 409 -20.61 -13.40 -2.37
C THR A 409 -21.82 -12.62 -2.90
N GLY A 410 -21.57 -11.54 -3.65
CA GLY A 410 -22.63 -10.68 -4.21
C GLY A 410 -23.44 -9.89 -3.20
N LYS A 411 -22.97 -9.77 -1.94
CA LYS A 411 -23.58 -8.87 -0.95
C LYS A 411 -23.49 -7.42 -1.37
N ILE A 412 -22.40 -7.04 -2.03
CA ILE A 412 -22.27 -5.78 -2.75
C ILE A 412 -22.18 -6.12 -4.23
N ARG A 413 -23.06 -5.51 -5.03
CA ARG A 413 -23.15 -5.71 -6.46
C ARG A 413 -22.44 -4.58 -7.20
N LEU A 414 -21.64 -4.95 -8.18
CA LEU A 414 -21.02 -3.99 -9.11
C LEU A 414 -21.74 -4.02 -10.47
N VAL A 415 -23.07 -4.02 -10.43
CA VAL A 415 -23.93 -3.94 -11.62
C VAL A 415 -24.03 -2.51 -12.13
N GLU A 416 -24.23 -2.35 -13.43
CA GLU A 416 -24.62 -1.05 -13.97
C GLU A 416 -26.04 -0.74 -13.50
N THR A 417 -26.19 0.16 -12.55
CA THR A 417 -27.49 0.81 -12.35
C THR A 417 -27.76 1.61 -13.62
N ALA A 418 -28.94 1.39 -14.21
CA ALA A 418 -29.40 2.16 -15.34
C ALA A 418 -29.75 3.60 -14.92
N VAL A 419 -28.76 4.34 -14.46
CA VAL A 419 -28.72 5.78 -14.51
C VAL A 419 -27.97 6.09 -15.78
N LYS A 420 -28.67 6.62 -16.77
CA LYS A 420 -28.08 7.11 -18.03
C LYS A 420 -27.02 8.16 -17.73
N THR A 421 -25.83 7.72 -17.43
CA THR A 421 -24.62 8.50 -17.62
C THR A 421 -23.64 7.58 -18.33
N ASN A 422 -23.33 7.91 -19.58
CA ASN A 422 -22.30 7.27 -20.38
C ASN A 422 -20.94 7.39 -19.66
N THR A 423 -20.61 6.43 -18.79
CA THR A 423 -19.28 6.34 -18.20
C THR A 423 -18.77 4.92 -18.33
N THR A 424 -18.11 4.67 -19.46
CA THR A 424 -17.13 3.59 -19.56
C THR A 424 -16.11 3.76 -18.44
N SER A 425 -15.82 2.68 -17.69
CA SER A 425 -14.92 2.66 -16.53
C SER A 425 -13.45 2.87 -16.89
N ALA A 426 -13.12 4.01 -17.48
CA ALA A 426 -11.75 4.49 -17.45
C ALA A 426 -11.52 5.04 -16.04
N ASN A 427 -10.39 4.70 -15.46
CA ASN A 427 -9.93 5.26 -14.20
C ASN A 427 -10.15 6.78 -14.19
N VAL A 428 -10.85 7.32 -13.21
CA VAL A 428 -11.16 8.76 -13.07
C VAL A 428 -9.89 9.61 -13.24
N HIS A 429 -8.75 9.12 -12.75
CA HIS A 429 -7.45 9.76 -12.92
C HIS A 429 -7.02 9.85 -14.40
N PHE A 430 -7.26 8.80 -15.19
CA PHE A 430 -6.95 8.82 -16.63
C PHE A 430 -7.88 9.79 -17.38
N ARG A 431 -9.18 9.77 -17.11
CA ARG A 431 -10.15 10.70 -17.70
C ARG A 431 -9.79 12.16 -17.42
N ARG A 432 -9.45 12.46 -16.15
CA ARG A 432 -8.97 13.78 -15.75
C ARG A 432 -7.71 14.20 -16.51
N SER A 433 -6.77 13.27 -16.71
CA SER A 433 -5.55 13.55 -17.46
C SER A 433 -5.80 13.73 -18.96
N VAL A 434 -6.79 13.04 -19.52
CA VAL A 434 -7.24 13.26 -20.91
C VAL A 434 -7.84 14.67 -21.06
N LEU A 435 -8.69 15.10 -20.12
CA LEU A 435 -9.23 16.47 -20.10
C LEU A 435 -8.13 17.51 -19.99
N ALA A 436 -7.17 17.30 -19.08
CA ALA A 436 -6.03 18.18 -18.92
C ALA A 436 -5.13 18.24 -20.16
N ALA A 437 -4.96 17.11 -20.88
CA ALA A 437 -4.21 17.06 -22.12
C ALA A 437 -4.89 17.91 -23.22
N GLU A 438 -6.23 17.87 -23.33
CA GLU A 438 -6.98 18.68 -24.27
C GLU A 438 -6.91 20.18 -23.90
N ILE A 439 -7.05 20.52 -22.62
CA ILE A 439 -6.84 21.90 -22.15
C ILE A 439 -5.42 22.37 -22.48
N ALA A 440 -4.41 21.54 -22.21
CA ALA A 440 -3.02 21.86 -22.53
C ALA A 440 -2.82 22.06 -24.03
N GLU A 441 -3.35 21.20 -24.89
CA GLU A 441 -3.22 21.32 -26.36
C GLU A 441 -3.85 22.61 -26.89
N ARG A 442 -4.98 23.06 -26.30
CA ARG A 442 -5.64 24.30 -26.69
C ARG A 442 -4.94 25.55 -26.22
N LEU A 443 -4.12 25.47 -25.13
CA LEU A 443 -3.62 26.64 -24.41
C LEU A 443 -2.09 26.70 -24.24
N TYR A 444 -1.31 25.69 -24.62
CA TYR A 444 0.14 25.66 -24.32
C TYR A 444 0.94 26.79 -24.96
N GLU A 445 0.48 27.36 -26.07
CA GLU A 445 1.10 28.50 -26.72
C GLU A 445 0.79 29.83 -26.01
N GLU A 446 -0.25 29.90 -25.17
CA GLU A 446 -0.66 31.13 -24.51
C GLU A 446 0.35 31.53 -23.43
N PRO A 447 0.83 32.81 -23.45
CA PRO A 447 1.85 33.29 -22.51
C PRO A 447 1.46 33.16 -21.03
N THR A 448 0.16 33.17 -20.72
CA THR A 448 -0.39 33.15 -19.36
C THR A 448 -0.76 31.72 -18.90
N PHE A 449 -0.54 30.71 -19.73
CA PHE A 449 -0.95 29.34 -19.41
C PHE A 449 0.13 28.62 -18.61
N GLY A 450 -0.22 28.18 -17.41
CA GLY A 450 0.61 27.40 -16.49
C GLY A 450 -0.27 26.68 -15.47
N HIS A 451 0.32 26.15 -14.40
CA HIS A 451 -0.40 25.34 -13.39
C HIS A 451 -1.66 26.02 -12.83
N VAL A 452 -1.57 27.30 -12.44
CA VAL A 452 -2.71 28.00 -11.86
C VAL A 452 -3.87 28.09 -12.86
N LYS A 453 -3.59 28.45 -14.11
CA LYS A 453 -4.62 28.55 -15.14
C LYS A 453 -5.18 27.18 -15.52
N MET A 454 -4.33 26.14 -15.63
CA MET A 454 -4.76 24.75 -15.83
C MET A 454 -5.78 24.32 -14.77
N GLU A 455 -5.48 24.59 -13.51
CA GLU A 455 -6.36 24.23 -12.39
C GLU A 455 -7.72 24.92 -12.46
N LYS A 456 -7.73 26.21 -12.82
CA LYS A 456 -8.99 26.96 -12.96
C LYS A 456 -9.82 26.48 -14.15
N MET A 457 -9.16 26.11 -15.25
CA MET A 457 -9.84 25.52 -16.41
C MET A 457 -10.46 24.17 -16.09
N LEU A 458 -9.73 23.31 -15.36
CA LEU A 458 -10.27 22.04 -14.87
C LEU A 458 -11.46 22.24 -13.95
N PHE A 459 -11.34 23.12 -12.95
CA PHE A 459 -12.42 23.44 -12.00
C PHE A 459 -13.67 23.94 -12.73
N LEU A 460 -13.54 24.94 -13.59
CA LEU A 460 -14.67 25.51 -14.33
C LEU A 460 -15.31 24.49 -15.28
N THR A 461 -14.50 23.65 -15.93
CA THR A 461 -15.02 22.59 -16.81
C THR A 461 -15.80 21.55 -15.99
N GLU A 462 -15.27 21.10 -14.85
CA GLU A 462 -15.94 20.14 -13.99
C GLU A 462 -17.31 20.64 -13.54
N ARG A 463 -17.38 21.90 -13.09
CA ARG A 463 -18.60 22.52 -12.56
C ARG A 463 -19.62 22.86 -13.66
N LEU A 464 -19.20 23.54 -14.71
CA LEU A 464 -20.10 24.00 -15.78
C LEU A 464 -20.57 22.89 -16.72
N CYS A 465 -19.75 21.84 -16.88
CA CYS A 465 -20.12 20.65 -17.65
C CYS A 465 -20.81 19.57 -16.81
N HIS A 466 -20.94 19.75 -15.49
CA HIS A 466 -21.50 18.77 -14.54
C HIS A 466 -20.85 17.39 -14.67
N ILE A 467 -19.51 17.35 -14.74
CA ILE A 467 -18.73 16.12 -14.86
C ILE A 467 -17.93 15.90 -13.57
N ASP A 468 -17.80 14.64 -13.15
CA ASP A 468 -16.94 14.26 -12.03
C ASP A 468 -15.60 13.76 -12.57
N ILE A 469 -14.53 14.47 -12.24
CA ILE A 469 -13.14 14.10 -12.55
C ILE A 469 -12.34 13.74 -11.30
N GLY A 470 -13.01 13.56 -10.16
CA GLY A 470 -12.41 13.12 -8.91
C GLY A 470 -11.44 14.12 -8.28
N SER A 471 -11.71 15.42 -8.46
CA SER A 471 -10.93 16.49 -7.85
C SER A 471 -11.46 16.85 -6.46
N HIS A 472 -10.56 17.22 -5.56
CA HIS A 472 -10.89 17.69 -4.20
C HIS A 472 -10.30 19.07 -4.00
N TYR A 473 -11.05 20.09 -4.39
CA TYR A 473 -10.61 21.46 -4.31
C TYR A 473 -10.67 22.02 -2.90
N HIS A 474 -9.62 22.72 -2.52
CA HIS A 474 -9.50 23.46 -1.26
C HIS A 474 -9.47 24.97 -1.54
N ARG A 475 -9.87 25.78 -0.56
CA ARG A 475 -9.78 27.25 -0.62
C ARG A 475 -8.32 27.66 -0.43
N ASP A 476 -7.66 28.11 -1.49
CA ASP A 476 -6.24 28.51 -1.50
C ASP A 476 -6.05 29.96 -1.93
N ALA A 477 -4.84 30.47 -1.79
CA ALA A 477 -4.45 31.84 -2.20
C ALA A 477 -4.79 32.15 -3.65
N ALA A 478 -4.68 31.19 -4.56
CA ALA A 478 -5.00 31.31 -5.97
C ALA A 478 -6.42 30.84 -6.33
N GLY A 479 -7.34 30.67 -5.38
CA GLY A 479 -8.70 30.17 -5.60
C GLY A 479 -8.85 28.67 -5.36
N PRO A 480 -9.90 27.99 -5.88
CA PRO A 480 -10.06 26.55 -5.72
C PRO A 480 -8.84 25.82 -6.27
N TYR A 481 -8.21 24.95 -5.47
CA TYR A 481 -6.96 24.28 -5.82
C TYR A 481 -6.86 22.86 -5.28
N ASP A 482 -6.37 21.90 -6.11
CA ASP A 482 -6.11 20.51 -5.73
C ASP A 482 -4.70 20.09 -6.16
N THR A 483 -3.73 20.37 -5.30
CA THR A 483 -2.30 20.07 -5.53
C THR A 483 -2.04 18.58 -5.84
N ARG A 484 -2.82 17.66 -5.24
CA ARG A 484 -2.63 16.21 -5.44
C ARG A 484 -3.11 15.80 -6.82
N ALA A 485 -4.27 16.30 -7.23
CA ALA A 485 -4.82 16.07 -8.56
C ALA A 485 -3.85 16.57 -9.63
N LEU A 486 -3.34 17.79 -9.50
CA LEU A 486 -2.44 18.39 -10.48
C LEU A 486 -1.12 17.61 -10.62
N ARG A 487 -0.50 17.19 -9.53
CA ARG A 487 0.72 16.35 -9.59
C ARG A 487 0.46 15.00 -10.26
N SER A 488 -0.69 14.40 -10.02
CA SER A 488 -1.11 13.15 -10.67
C SER A 488 -1.32 13.37 -12.18
N ILE A 489 -1.92 14.50 -12.58
CA ILE A 489 -2.10 14.91 -13.97
C ILE A 489 -0.73 15.05 -14.65
N ASP A 490 0.18 15.83 -14.09
CA ASP A 490 1.50 16.09 -14.67
C ASP A 490 2.29 14.78 -14.88
N SER A 491 2.24 13.89 -13.89
CA SER A 491 2.89 12.58 -13.99
C SER A 491 2.28 11.74 -15.11
N GLN A 492 0.96 11.75 -15.26
CA GLN A 492 0.25 11.00 -16.29
C GLN A 492 0.47 11.58 -17.69
N LEU A 493 0.45 12.92 -17.84
CA LEU A 493 0.74 13.59 -19.09
C LEU A 493 2.14 13.23 -19.61
N LYS A 494 3.12 13.24 -18.72
CA LYS A 494 4.51 12.85 -19.03
C LYS A 494 4.62 11.35 -19.35
N TYR A 495 3.99 10.48 -18.59
CA TYR A 495 3.97 9.03 -18.81
C TYR A 495 3.40 8.66 -20.19
N GLN A 496 2.29 9.30 -20.58
CA GLN A 496 1.65 9.13 -21.88
C GLN A 496 2.42 9.80 -23.02
N LYS A 497 3.44 10.60 -22.67
CA LYS A 497 4.21 11.42 -23.61
C LYS A 497 3.35 12.42 -24.40
N TRP A 498 2.31 12.96 -23.75
CA TRP A 498 1.46 14.01 -24.31
C TRP A 498 2.06 15.38 -24.05
N PHE A 499 2.33 15.71 -22.79
CA PHE A 499 2.94 16.96 -22.35
C PHE A 499 3.92 16.73 -21.20
N GLU A 500 4.90 17.63 -21.07
CA GLU A 500 5.79 17.74 -19.91
C GLU A 500 5.68 19.15 -19.33
N VAL A 501 5.77 19.25 -18.00
CA VAL A 501 5.79 20.53 -17.31
C VAL A 501 7.23 20.94 -17.07
N LEU A 502 7.63 22.09 -17.64
CA LEU A 502 8.92 22.70 -17.41
C LEU A 502 8.78 23.90 -16.47
N ARG A 503 9.67 23.97 -15.47
CA ARG A 503 9.77 25.12 -14.59
C ARG A 503 10.63 26.20 -15.24
N THR A 504 10.06 27.38 -15.42
CA THR A 504 10.74 28.56 -15.97
C THR A 504 10.79 29.69 -14.91
N GLU A 505 11.56 30.74 -15.16
CA GLU A 505 11.58 31.92 -14.28
C GLU A 505 10.20 32.58 -14.09
N LYS A 506 9.31 32.45 -15.09
CA LYS A 506 7.94 33.00 -15.08
C LYS A 506 6.88 32.00 -14.60
N GLY A 507 7.29 30.82 -14.08
CA GLY A 507 6.39 29.77 -13.60
C GLY A 507 6.43 28.49 -14.41
N ASN A 508 5.47 27.61 -14.21
CA ASN A 508 5.37 26.31 -14.89
C ASN A 508 4.76 26.45 -16.29
N ARG A 509 5.33 25.74 -17.27
CA ARG A 509 4.89 25.72 -18.67
C ARG A 509 4.66 24.28 -19.14
N TYR A 510 3.57 24.05 -19.87
CA TYR A 510 3.29 22.78 -20.55
C TYR A 510 3.95 22.77 -21.92
N VAL A 511 4.74 21.75 -22.20
CA VAL A 511 5.47 21.58 -23.47
C VAL A 511 5.00 20.25 -24.11
N PRO A 512 4.59 20.26 -25.39
CA PRO A 512 4.13 19.07 -26.07
C PRO A 512 5.27 18.05 -26.25
N LEU A 513 4.93 16.77 -26.09
CA LEU A 513 5.83 15.63 -26.30
C LEU A 513 5.41 14.83 -27.55
N GLN A 514 6.15 13.78 -27.89
CA GLN A 514 6.01 13.01 -29.14
C GLN A 514 4.61 12.41 -29.41
N ASN A 515 3.77 12.24 -28.40
CA ASN A 515 2.43 11.71 -28.52
C ASN A 515 1.35 12.79 -28.32
N CYS A 516 1.69 14.06 -28.37
CA CYS A 516 0.72 15.18 -28.34
C CYS A 516 -0.34 14.94 -29.44
N GLY A 517 -1.61 15.19 -29.09
CA GLY A 517 -2.76 14.94 -29.98
C GLY A 517 -3.33 13.52 -29.93
N LYS A 518 -2.58 12.50 -29.48
CA LYS A 518 -3.12 11.12 -29.39
C LYS A 518 -4.19 10.94 -28.30
N HIS A 519 -4.32 11.87 -27.36
CA HIS A 519 -5.37 11.87 -26.35
C HIS A 519 -6.76 12.18 -26.92
N LYS A 520 -6.86 12.78 -28.12
CA LYS A 520 -8.14 13.19 -28.75
C LYS A 520 -9.12 12.05 -28.89
N THR A 521 -8.68 10.87 -29.31
CA THR A 521 -9.55 9.69 -29.40
C THR A 521 -10.22 9.35 -28.07
N TYR A 522 -9.51 9.55 -26.95
CA TYR A 522 -10.06 9.36 -25.61
C TYR A 522 -10.93 10.54 -25.19
N PHE A 523 -10.55 11.77 -25.55
CA PHE A 523 -11.32 12.96 -25.26
C PHE A 523 -12.69 12.92 -25.94
N ASP A 524 -12.75 12.60 -27.22
CA ASP A 524 -13.99 12.44 -27.97
C ASP A 524 -14.89 11.34 -27.34
N LYS A 525 -14.29 10.24 -26.90
CA LYS A 525 -15.03 9.16 -26.25
C LYS A 525 -15.64 9.59 -24.91
N TYR A 526 -14.93 10.40 -24.11
CA TYR A 526 -15.35 10.70 -22.74
C TYR A 526 -16.11 12.02 -22.61
N TYR A 527 -15.88 12.98 -23.50
CA TYR A 527 -16.30 14.37 -23.34
C TYR A 527 -17.09 14.94 -24.53
N SER A 528 -17.39 14.15 -25.56
CA SER A 528 -18.18 14.61 -26.73
C SER A 528 -19.51 15.25 -26.35
N ALA A 529 -20.19 14.75 -25.33
CA ALA A 529 -21.49 15.28 -24.87
C ALA A 529 -21.41 16.68 -24.29
N VAL A 530 -20.25 17.08 -23.78
CA VAL A 530 -20.03 18.40 -23.13
C VAL A 530 -19.17 19.34 -23.97
N LEU A 531 -18.79 18.93 -25.16
CA LEU A 531 -17.91 19.67 -26.07
C LEU A 531 -18.34 21.13 -26.30
N PRO A 532 -19.62 21.45 -26.54
CA PRO A 532 -20.02 22.85 -26.77
C PRO A 532 -19.78 23.76 -25.56
N THR A 533 -20.03 23.23 -24.34
CA THR A 533 -19.76 23.98 -23.08
C THR A 533 -18.27 24.11 -22.84
N PHE A 534 -17.52 23.01 -23.07
CA PHE A 534 -16.06 23.00 -22.95
C PHE A 534 -15.41 24.01 -23.92
N ASP A 535 -15.78 24.03 -25.19
CA ASP A 535 -15.27 24.97 -26.19
C ASP A 535 -15.56 26.40 -25.77
N LYS A 536 -16.77 26.71 -25.29
CA LYS A 536 -17.11 28.03 -24.77
C LYS A 536 -16.18 28.45 -23.61
N ILE A 537 -15.87 27.55 -22.68
CA ILE A 537 -14.96 27.81 -21.57
C ILE A 537 -13.56 28.14 -22.10
N ILE A 538 -13.02 27.27 -22.98
CA ILE A 538 -11.69 27.46 -23.56
C ILE A 538 -11.61 28.81 -24.31
N GLU A 539 -12.49 29.08 -25.24
CA GLU A 539 -12.47 30.32 -26.03
C GLU A 539 -12.62 31.57 -25.16
N THR A 540 -13.46 31.52 -24.11
CA THR A 540 -13.64 32.64 -23.19
C THR A 540 -12.38 32.95 -22.39
N PHE A 541 -11.66 31.94 -21.93
CA PHE A 541 -10.53 32.15 -21.03
C PHE A 541 -9.16 32.03 -21.73
N LYS A 542 -9.08 31.65 -23.00
CA LYS A 542 -7.85 31.46 -23.75
C LYS A 542 -6.90 32.65 -23.59
N THR A 543 -7.34 33.83 -23.93
CA THR A 543 -6.54 35.06 -23.91
C THR A 543 -6.56 35.81 -22.57
N GLN A 544 -7.39 35.38 -21.61
CA GLN A 544 -7.49 36.03 -20.30
C GLN A 544 -6.25 35.76 -19.43
N ASN A 545 -5.88 36.70 -18.60
CA ASN A 545 -4.80 36.55 -17.65
C ASN A 545 -5.20 35.57 -16.51
N THR A 546 -4.21 35.07 -15.80
CA THR A 546 -4.39 34.13 -14.68
C THR A 546 -5.28 34.68 -13.57
N GLU A 547 -5.16 36.01 -13.27
CA GLU A 547 -5.98 36.67 -12.23
C GLU A 547 -7.47 36.66 -12.58
N ARG A 548 -7.83 36.86 -13.84
CA ARG A 548 -9.24 36.83 -14.28
C ARG A 548 -9.83 35.41 -14.11
N CYS A 549 -9.06 34.39 -14.47
CA CYS A 549 -9.47 32.98 -14.26
C CYS A 549 -9.61 32.65 -12.76
N GLU A 550 -8.71 33.18 -11.93
CA GLU A 550 -8.75 33.03 -10.47
C GLU A 550 -10.02 33.69 -9.89
N ILE A 551 -10.34 34.91 -10.30
CA ILE A 551 -11.53 35.64 -9.84
C ILE A 551 -12.80 34.85 -10.14
N VAL A 552 -12.98 34.41 -11.39
CA VAL A 552 -14.18 33.68 -11.80
C VAL A 552 -14.31 32.35 -11.08
N ALA A 553 -13.23 31.55 -10.97
CA ALA A 553 -13.27 30.29 -10.29
C ALA A 553 -13.53 30.46 -8.77
N THR A 554 -12.96 31.47 -8.13
CA THR A 554 -13.18 31.75 -6.71
C THR A 554 -14.63 32.17 -6.44
N LEU A 555 -15.18 33.10 -7.27
CA LEU A 555 -16.57 33.51 -7.16
C LEU A 555 -17.54 32.37 -7.40
N TYR A 556 -17.26 31.51 -8.41
CA TYR A 556 -18.09 30.36 -8.69
C TYR A 556 -18.21 29.45 -7.46
N SER A 557 -17.07 29.10 -6.83
CA SER A 557 -17.07 28.24 -5.65
C SER A 557 -17.76 28.90 -4.44
N ALA A 558 -17.49 30.17 -4.16
CA ALA A 558 -18.14 30.87 -3.06
C ALA A 558 -19.66 31.02 -3.27
N TRP A 559 -20.07 31.27 -4.51
CA TRP A 559 -21.48 31.34 -4.87
C TRP A 559 -22.19 29.99 -4.75
N GLU A 560 -21.55 28.92 -5.22
CA GLU A 560 -22.04 27.52 -5.07
C GLU A 560 -22.23 27.15 -3.60
N ASP A 561 -21.28 27.50 -2.71
CA ASP A 561 -21.37 27.27 -1.27
C ASP A 561 -22.59 27.99 -0.63
N LEU A 562 -22.86 29.22 -1.06
CA LEU A 562 -24.04 29.98 -0.60
C LEU A 562 -25.36 29.38 -1.10
N LEU A 563 -25.42 28.93 -2.36
CA LEU A 563 -26.59 28.22 -2.90
C LEU A 563 -26.91 26.95 -2.10
N HIS A 564 -25.91 26.18 -1.71
CA HIS A 564 -26.08 25.00 -0.87
C HIS A 564 -26.51 25.30 0.58
N SER A 565 -26.31 26.55 1.05
CA SER A 565 -26.73 26.94 2.41
C SER A 565 -28.24 27.15 2.57
N ASN A 566 -29.01 27.09 1.50
CA ASN A 566 -30.47 27.33 1.45
C ASN A 566 -30.92 28.69 2.06
N LYS A 567 -30.04 29.69 2.14
CA LYS A 567 -30.35 31.04 2.60
C LYS A 567 -30.45 32.00 1.41
N SER A 568 -31.32 33.00 1.50
CA SER A 568 -31.31 34.09 0.53
C SER A 568 -30.04 34.92 0.71
N PHE A 569 -29.36 35.26 -0.38
CA PHE A 569 -28.14 36.06 -0.38
C PHE A 569 -28.11 37.03 -1.55
N THR A 570 -27.30 38.05 -1.41
CA THR A 570 -27.07 39.12 -2.40
C THR A 570 -25.66 38.99 -3.02
N ASP A 571 -25.36 39.78 -4.04
CA ASP A 571 -24.01 39.84 -4.62
C ASP A 571 -22.96 40.31 -3.60
N ALA A 572 -23.36 41.20 -2.68
CA ALA A 572 -22.49 41.62 -1.59
C ALA A 572 -22.15 40.48 -0.64
N ASP A 573 -23.06 39.52 -0.42
CA ASP A 573 -22.83 38.37 0.42
C ASP A 573 -21.84 37.37 -0.24
N ILE A 574 -21.90 37.21 -1.57
CA ILE A 574 -20.91 36.40 -2.32
C ILE A 574 -19.51 37.00 -2.17
N VAL A 575 -19.39 38.32 -2.31
CA VAL A 575 -18.12 39.03 -2.15
C VAL A 575 -17.62 38.95 -0.70
N SER A 576 -18.54 39.10 0.27
CA SER A 576 -18.23 38.95 1.69
C SER A 576 -17.71 37.56 2.03
N GLU A 577 -18.31 36.48 1.45
CA GLU A 577 -17.83 35.08 1.60
C GLU A 577 -16.39 34.96 1.10
N VAL A 578 -16.06 35.54 -0.06
CA VAL A 578 -14.71 35.51 -0.60
C VAL A 578 -13.72 36.26 0.29
N LEU A 579 -14.08 37.47 0.75
CA LEU A 579 -13.17 38.35 1.50
C LEU A 579 -12.92 37.86 2.95
N ASN A 580 -13.89 37.21 3.57
CA ASN A 580 -13.84 36.81 4.98
C ASN A 580 -13.49 35.34 5.18
N ASN A 581 -13.87 34.45 4.27
CA ASN A 581 -13.76 32.98 4.46
C ASN A 581 -12.77 32.31 3.51
N TRP A 582 -12.08 33.10 2.68
CA TRP A 582 -11.00 32.65 1.81
C TRP A 582 -9.66 33.22 2.28
N HIS A 583 -8.56 32.86 1.57
CA HIS A 583 -7.21 33.32 1.89
C HIS A 583 -7.08 34.86 1.84
N GLU A 584 -6.29 35.44 2.77
CA GLU A 584 -6.11 36.91 2.89
C GLU A 584 -5.65 37.59 1.60
N SER A 585 -4.93 36.87 0.73
CA SER A 585 -4.53 37.41 -0.58
C SER A 585 -5.70 37.88 -1.45
N LYS A 586 -6.94 37.44 -1.16
CA LYS A 586 -8.14 37.90 -1.88
C LYS A 586 -8.48 39.38 -1.64
N LYS A 587 -8.06 39.92 -0.51
CA LYS A 587 -8.23 41.35 -0.15
C LYS A 587 -7.43 42.29 -1.04
N ARG A 588 -6.45 41.80 -1.83
CA ARG A 588 -5.73 42.61 -2.84
C ARG A 588 -6.61 43.06 -4.00
N ILE A 589 -7.74 42.38 -4.24
CA ILE A 589 -8.69 42.67 -5.30
C ILE A 589 -9.81 43.53 -4.69
N SER A 590 -10.08 44.68 -5.29
CA SER A 590 -11.11 45.60 -4.78
C SER A 590 -12.52 45.01 -4.88
N GLN A 591 -13.40 45.41 -3.98
CA GLN A 591 -14.78 44.94 -3.92
C GLN A 591 -15.54 45.21 -5.24
N ASP A 592 -15.30 46.35 -5.88
CA ASP A 592 -15.92 46.72 -7.17
C ASP A 592 -15.51 45.74 -8.29
N ARG A 593 -14.26 45.25 -8.28
CA ARG A 593 -13.81 44.25 -9.25
C ARG A 593 -14.50 42.91 -9.04
N TRP A 594 -14.75 42.49 -7.79
CA TRP A 594 -15.51 41.32 -7.48
C TRP A 594 -16.97 41.44 -7.94
N LEU A 595 -17.64 42.55 -7.66
CA LEU A 595 -19.02 42.79 -8.08
C LEU A 595 -19.15 42.84 -9.62
N SER A 596 -18.24 43.54 -10.30
CA SER A 596 -18.20 43.56 -11.77
C SER A 596 -18.00 42.17 -12.37
N ALA A 597 -17.22 41.32 -11.71
CA ALA A 597 -17.02 39.94 -12.17
C ALA A 597 -18.28 39.07 -11.97
N ILE A 598 -19.04 39.25 -10.90
CA ILE A 598 -20.34 38.57 -10.69
C ILE A 598 -21.33 38.95 -11.81
N GLN A 599 -21.46 40.23 -12.12
CA GLN A 599 -22.32 40.70 -13.21
C GLN A 599 -21.89 40.08 -14.55
N TRP A 600 -20.58 40.11 -14.86
CA TRP A 600 -20.05 39.50 -16.07
C TRP A 600 -20.31 37.98 -16.13
N MET A 601 -20.19 37.27 -15.01
CA MET A 601 -20.49 35.83 -14.95
C MET A 601 -21.96 35.55 -15.30
N ARG A 602 -22.90 36.35 -14.85
CA ARG A 602 -24.32 36.23 -15.22
C ARG A 602 -24.58 36.48 -16.70
N GLU A 603 -24.03 37.58 -17.23
CA GLU A 603 -24.20 37.96 -18.63
C GLU A 603 -23.62 36.94 -19.60
N ASN A 604 -22.53 36.25 -19.21
CA ASN A 604 -21.83 35.27 -20.05
C ASN A 604 -22.21 33.83 -19.75
N GLY A 605 -23.10 33.58 -18.79
CA GLY A 605 -23.58 32.24 -18.44
C GLY A 605 -22.57 31.37 -17.69
N PHE A 606 -21.73 32.02 -16.85
CA PHE A 606 -20.78 31.35 -15.93
C PHE A 606 -21.25 31.37 -14.47
N ALA A 607 -22.47 31.79 -14.20
CA ALA A 607 -23.07 31.74 -12.87
C ALA A 607 -23.47 30.28 -12.52
N PRO A 608 -23.26 29.83 -11.26
CA PRO A 608 -23.77 28.53 -10.81
C PRO A 608 -25.30 28.49 -10.94
N LYS A 609 -25.81 27.33 -11.34
CA LYS A 609 -27.25 27.06 -11.40
C LYS A 609 -27.59 26.05 -10.28
N VAL A 610 -28.78 26.22 -9.64
CA VAL A 610 -29.32 25.31 -8.64
C VAL A 610 -29.62 23.96 -9.28
#